data_f8b27deefd83773d2ed9585f2c12182b
#
_entry.id   f8b27deefd83773d2ed9585f2c12182b
#
_cell.length_a   1.000
_cell.length_b   1.000
_cell.length_c   1.000
_cell.angle_alpha   90.00
_cell.angle_beta   90.00
_cell.angle_gamma   90.00
#
_symmetry.space_group_name_H-M   'P 1'
#
loop_
_entity.id
_entity.type
_entity.pdbx_description
1 polymer ?
#
loop_
_entity_poly.entity_id
_entity_poly.type
_entity_poly.pdbx_seq_one_letter_code
_entity_poly.pdbx_strand_id
1 'polypeptide(L)' 'MGRTELATRYFPHIQPQTAWQKLRGLLAEDPDLAPLAQLKRRTFLPAEVNIIYQHLGQP' A
#
# COMPACT_ATOMS: atom_id res chain seq x y z
N MET A 1 0.63 -6.90 8.13
CA MET A 1 1.45 -6.94 6.90
C MET A 1 2.28 -5.68 6.80
N GLY A 2 3.56 -5.81 6.52
CA GLY A 2 4.42 -4.66 6.33
C GLY A 2 4.09 -3.90 5.05
N ARG A 3 4.26 -2.56 5.07
CA ARG A 3 3.96 -1.74 3.90
C ARG A 3 4.84 -2.11 2.70
N THR A 4 6.09 -2.42 2.95
CA THR A 4 7.01 -2.85 1.89
C THR A 4 6.63 -4.22 1.34
N GLU A 5 6.21 -5.13 2.22
CA GLU A 5 5.72 -6.44 1.82
C GLU A 5 4.49 -6.31 0.91
N LEU A 6 3.53 -5.48 1.31
CA LEU A 6 2.34 -5.24 0.49
C LEU A 6 2.71 -4.64 -0.86
N ALA A 7 3.59 -3.64 -0.85
CA ALA A 7 4.04 -3.00 -2.08
C ALA A 7 4.73 -3.99 -3.02
N THR A 8 5.52 -4.91 -2.47
CA THR A 8 6.21 -5.93 -3.26
C THR A 8 5.22 -6.89 -3.92
N ARG A 9 4.09 -7.15 -3.28
CA ARG A 9 3.04 -7.98 -3.88
C ARG A 9 2.39 -7.31 -5.09
N TYR A 10 2.23 -5.99 -5.06
CA TYR A 10 1.69 -5.25 -6.19
C TYR A 10 2.72 -5.01 -7.29
N PHE A 11 3.98 -4.84 -6.92
CA PHE A 11 5.05 -4.53 -7.87
C PHE A 11 6.25 -5.44 -7.62
N PRO A 12 6.13 -6.75 -7.98
CA PRO A 12 7.19 -7.72 -7.65
C PRO A 12 8.45 -7.58 -8.49
N HIS A 13 8.41 -6.80 -9.57
CA HIS A 13 9.54 -6.71 -10.51
C HIS A 13 10.47 -5.54 -10.21
N ILE A 14 10.19 -4.75 -9.17
CA ILE A 14 11.02 -3.59 -8.82
C ILE A 14 11.46 -3.72 -7.36
N GLN A 15 12.43 -2.87 -6.98
CA GLN A 15 12.93 -2.91 -5.61
C GLN A 15 11.85 -2.54 -4.61
N PRO A 16 11.89 -3.12 -3.38
CA PRO A 16 10.85 -2.89 -2.39
C PRO A 16 10.60 -1.43 -2.05
N GLN A 17 11.66 -0.61 -1.94
CA GLN A 17 11.49 0.81 -1.65
C GLN A 17 10.78 1.53 -2.79
N THR A 18 11.16 1.23 -4.02
CA THR A 18 10.51 1.82 -5.19
C THR A 18 9.06 1.35 -5.28
N ALA A 19 8.82 0.07 -4.99
CA ALA A 19 7.46 -0.48 -4.97
C ALA A 19 6.59 0.27 -3.95
N TRP A 20 7.11 0.53 -2.76
CA TRP A 20 6.37 1.27 -1.75
C TRP A 20 6.08 2.70 -2.20
N GLN A 21 7.06 3.38 -2.81
CA GLN A 21 6.83 4.74 -3.30
C GLN A 21 5.72 4.78 -4.34
N LYS A 22 5.67 3.81 -5.24
CA LYS A 22 4.59 3.72 -6.23
C LYS A 22 3.25 3.44 -5.58
N LEU A 23 3.21 2.49 -4.67
CA LEU A 23 1.97 2.16 -3.95
C LEU A 23 1.49 3.35 -3.14
N ARG A 24 2.40 4.03 -2.45
CA ARG A 24 2.07 5.22 -1.67
C ARG A 24 1.43 6.30 -2.54
N GLY A 25 1.95 6.49 -3.76
CA GLY A 25 1.37 7.44 -4.70
C GLY A 25 -0.06 7.09 -5.06
N LEU A 26 -0.32 5.81 -5.32
CA LEU A 26 -1.68 5.34 -5.61
C LEU A 26 -2.61 5.54 -4.43
N LEU A 27 -2.14 5.25 -3.21
CA LEU A 27 -2.95 5.46 -2.01
C LEU A 27 -3.27 6.94 -1.81
N ALA A 28 -2.30 7.81 -2.06
CA ALA A 28 -2.48 9.25 -1.87
C ALA A 28 -3.48 9.85 -2.85
N GLU A 29 -3.65 9.25 -4.02
CA GLU A 29 -4.60 9.73 -5.02
C GLU A 29 -6.05 9.40 -4.68
N ASP A 30 -6.28 8.41 -3.82
CA ASP A 30 -7.63 7.98 -3.42
C ASP A 30 -7.96 8.63 -2.08
N PRO A 31 -9.03 9.45 -1.98
CA PRO A 31 -9.38 10.12 -0.72
C PRO A 31 -9.61 9.16 0.43
N ASP A 32 -10.11 7.96 0.15
CA ASP A 32 -10.38 6.97 1.20
C ASP A 32 -9.09 6.27 1.66
N LEU A 33 -8.06 6.25 0.81
CA LEU A 33 -6.79 5.60 1.12
C LEU A 33 -5.68 6.58 1.51
N ALA A 34 -5.88 7.87 1.26
CA ALA A 34 -4.85 8.88 1.56
C ALA A 34 -4.37 8.84 3.01
N PRO A 35 -5.24 8.67 4.02
CA PRO A 35 -4.77 8.54 5.40
C PRO A 35 -3.82 7.36 5.60
N LEU A 36 -4.02 6.28 4.86
CA LEU A 36 -3.15 5.10 4.96
C LEU A 36 -1.75 5.39 4.38
N ALA A 37 -1.67 6.25 3.37
CA ALA A 37 -0.39 6.64 2.79
C ALA A 37 0.45 7.47 3.76
N GLN A 38 -0.17 8.10 4.75
CA GLN A 38 0.49 8.99 5.70
C GLN A 38 0.73 8.36 7.06
N LEU A 39 0.46 7.06 7.22
CA LEU A 39 0.68 6.39 8.49
C LEU A 39 2.15 6.43 8.89
N LYS A 40 2.40 6.68 10.18
CA LYS A 40 3.76 6.69 10.71
C LYS A 40 4.30 5.29 10.94
N ARG A 41 3.42 4.32 11.20
CA ARG A 41 3.85 2.93 11.38
C ARG A 41 4.15 2.31 10.03
N ARG A 42 5.01 1.29 10.07
CA ARG A 42 5.48 0.62 8.85
C ARG A 42 4.67 -0.61 8.49
N THR A 43 3.58 -0.86 9.20
CA THR A 43 2.75 -2.03 8.99
C THR A 43 1.30 -1.62 8.83
N PHE A 44 0.54 -2.43 8.09
CA PHE A 44 -0.90 -2.25 7.94
C PHE A 44 -1.63 -3.32 8.74
N LEU A 45 -2.72 -2.92 9.38
CA LEU A 45 -3.63 -3.87 10.03
C LEU A 45 -4.39 -4.65 8.95
N PRO A 46 -4.88 -5.87 9.26
CA PRO A 46 -5.64 -6.65 8.28
C PRO A 46 -6.83 -5.88 7.68
N ALA A 47 -7.54 -5.11 8.50
CA ALA A 47 -8.66 -4.30 8.02
C ALA A 47 -8.21 -3.25 7.01
N GLU A 48 -7.05 -2.65 7.23
CA GLU A 48 -6.49 -1.65 6.32
C GLU A 48 -6.09 -2.30 4.99
N VAL A 49 -5.49 -3.47 5.04
CA VAL A 49 -5.13 -4.22 3.84
C VAL A 49 -6.38 -4.56 3.03
N ASN A 50 -7.46 -4.97 3.70
CA ASN A 50 -8.72 -5.28 3.03
C ASN A 50 -9.29 -4.05 2.30
N ILE A 51 -9.22 -2.88 2.92
CA ILE A 51 -9.68 -1.65 2.29
C ILE A 51 -8.85 -1.36 1.02
N ILE A 52 -7.54 -1.52 1.10
CA ILE A 52 -6.66 -1.34 -0.05
C ILE A 52 -7.03 -2.31 -1.17
N TYR A 53 -7.24 -3.58 -0.83
CA TYR A 53 -7.63 -4.59 -1.81
C TYR A 53 -8.96 -4.26 -2.48
N GLN A 54 -9.91 -3.71 -1.74
CA GLN A 54 -11.21 -3.33 -2.28
C GLN A 54 -11.11 -2.18 -3.29
N HIS A 55 -10.19 -1.23 -3.05
CA HIS A 55 -10.02 -0.06 -3.90
C HIS A 55 -9.09 -0.32 -5.08
N LEU A 56 -7.99 -1.03 -4.86
CA LEU A 56 -6.96 -1.25 -5.87
C LEU A 56 -7.05 -2.63 -6.51
N GLY A 57 -7.80 -3.54 -5.93
CA GLY A 57 -7.83 -4.94 -6.33
C GLY A 57 -6.71 -5.73 -5.65
N GLN A 58 -6.81 -7.04 -5.71
CA GLN A 58 -5.76 -7.90 -5.16
C GLN A 58 -4.59 -7.99 -6.13
N PRO A 59 -3.38 -8.10 -5.61
CA PRO A 59 -2.20 -8.23 -6.45
C PRO A 59 -2.15 -9.54 -7.22
#